data_dea2d7204f829f72b5ca7e96732d1f59
#
_entry.id   dea2d7204f829f72b5ca7e96732d1f59
#
_cell.length_a   1.000
_cell.length_b   1.000
_cell.length_c   1.000
_cell.angle_alpha   90.00
_cell.angle_beta   90.00
_cell.angle_gamma   90.00
#
_symmetry.space_group_name_H-M   'P 1'
#
loop_
_entity.id
_entity.type
_entity.pdbx_description
1 polymer ?
#
loop_
_entity_poly.entity_id
_entity_poly.type
_entity_poly.pdbx_seq_one_letter_code
_entity_poly.pdbx_strand_id
1 'polypeptide(L)'
;MPRTGDARELALPEAAYDRVLVDAPCTGLGALRRRPEARWRRQPDDVAELTALQRELLRAGLERTRPGGVVTYATCSPHPDETAAVVAAVAAETGAEVLDTPALLPEVPDTALPGGAPGLQLWPHRHGTDAMYAAVLRKR
;
A
#
# COMPACT_ATOMS: atom_id res chain seq x y z
N MET A 1 -5.21 23.01 1.15
CA MET A 1 -6.15 22.83 2.28
C MET A 1 -6.56 21.35 2.34
N PRO A 2 -6.66 20.72 3.51
CA PRO A 2 -7.17 19.36 3.63
C PRO A 2 -8.62 19.28 3.14
N ARG A 3 -8.97 18.16 2.52
CA ARG A 3 -10.35 17.86 2.09
C ARG A 3 -10.77 16.57 2.77
N THR A 4 -12.03 16.50 3.18
CA THR A 4 -12.63 15.31 3.78
C THR A 4 -13.59 14.68 2.78
N GLY A 5 -13.50 13.36 2.61
CA GLY A 5 -14.36 12.60 1.71
C GLY A 5 -13.71 11.29 1.29
N ASP A 6 -14.43 10.49 0.54
CA ASP A 6 -13.89 9.27 -0.06
C ASP A 6 -12.92 9.65 -1.18
N ALA A 7 -11.67 9.17 -1.09
CA ALA A 7 -10.61 9.49 -2.06
C ALA A 7 -10.95 9.02 -3.49
N ARG A 8 -11.84 8.04 -3.64
CA ARG A 8 -12.33 7.54 -4.93
C ARG A 8 -13.27 8.52 -5.62
N GLU A 9 -14.01 9.30 -4.84
CA GLU A 9 -15.08 10.21 -5.29
C GLU A 9 -14.70 11.68 -5.22
N LEU A 10 -13.64 12.03 -4.46
CA LEU A 10 -13.20 13.41 -4.34
C LEU A 10 -12.86 14.00 -5.70
N ALA A 11 -13.46 15.16 -6.00
CA ALA A 11 -13.14 15.96 -7.18
C ALA A 11 -11.72 16.57 -7.05
N LEU A 12 -10.70 15.76 -7.19
CA LEU A 12 -9.30 16.15 -7.26
C LEU A 12 -8.86 16.22 -8.71
N PRO A 13 -7.92 17.11 -9.07
CA PRO A 13 -7.39 17.16 -10.42
C PRO A 13 -6.76 15.82 -10.81
N GLU A 14 -7.04 15.36 -12.03
CA GLU A 14 -6.38 14.18 -12.61
C GLU A 14 -4.98 14.53 -13.09
N ALA A 15 -4.08 13.55 -13.05
CA ALA A 15 -2.70 13.68 -13.55
C ALA A 15 -1.95 14.95 -13.06
N ALA A 16 -2.25 15.41 -11.83
CA ALA A 16 -1.77 16.69 -11.33
C ALA A 16 -0.65 16.59 -10.29
N TYR A 17 -0.50 15.44 -9.66
CA TYR A 17 0.42 15.29 -8.54
C TYR A 17 1.69 14.53 -8.95
N ASP A 18 2.85 15.02 -8.49
CA ASP A 18 4.15 14.35 -8.69
C ASP A 18 4.27 13.09 -7.84
N ARG A 19 3.71 13.15 -6.63
CA ARG A 19 3.80 12.10 -5.62
C ARG A 19 2.48 11.98 -4.89
N VAL A 20 1.99 10.75 -4.76
CA VAL A 20 0.78 10.43 -4.03
C VAL A 20 1.12 9.35 -3.00
N LEU A 21 0.62 9.50 -1.79
CA LEU A 21 0.66 8.47 -0.76
C LEU A 21 -0.76 7.92 -0.55
N VAL A 22 -0.89 6.62 -0.66
CA VAL A 22 -2.11 5.87 -0.34
C VAL A 22 -1.82 5.03 0.91
N ASP A 23 -2.18 5.56 2.08
CA ASP A 23 -2.19 4.82 3.34
C ASP A 23 -3.56 4.13 3.45
N ALA A 24 -3.63 2.89 3.00
CA ALA A 24 -4.88 2.21 2.77
C ALA A 24 -5.45 1.57 4.04
N PRO A 25 -6.78 1.62 4.23
CA PRO A 25 -7.42 0.85 5.28
C PRO A 25 -7.14 -0.64 5.09
N CYS A 26 -6.80 -1.33 6.16
CA CYS A 26 -6.43 -2.74 6.14
C CYS A 26 -6.89 -3.45 7.42
N THR A 27 -6.66 -4.76 7.51
CA THR A 27 -6.97 -5.52 8.74
C THR A 27 -6.25 -4.99 9.96
N GLY A 28 -5.10 -4.32 9.80
CA GLY A 28 -4.30 -3.81 10.91
C GLY A 28 -3.53 -4.87 11.67
N LEU A 29 -3.40 -6.08 11.12
CA LEU A 29 -2.69 -7.20 11.75
C LEU A 29 -1.21 -6.89 12.04
N GLY A 30 -0.62 -5.97 11.32
CA GLY A 30 0.75 -5.51 11.57
C GLY A 30 0.91 -4.64 12.81
N ALA A 31 -0.18 -4.06 13.31
CA ALA A 31 -0.20 -3.16 14.46
C ALA A 31 -0.64 -3.85 15.77
N LEU A 32 -0.75 -5.18 15.80
CA LEU A 32 -1.25 -5.94 16.97
C LEU A 32 -0.45 -5.70 18.25
N ARG A 33 0.83 -5.36 18.16
CA ARG A 33 1.64 -5.01 19.33
C ARG A 33 1.14 -3.77 20.06
N ARG A 34 0.48 -2.85 19.33
CA ARG A 34 -0.09 -1.60 19.88
C ARG A 34 -1.62 -1.66 20.00
N ARG A 35 -2.27 -2.53 19.22
CA ARG A 35 -3.72 -2.69 19.15
C ARG A 35 -4.09 -4.17 19.23
N PRO A 36 -3.80 -4.86 20.33
CA PRO A 36 -4.03 -6.31 20.46
C PRO A 36 -5.50 -6.69 20.31
N GLU A 37 -6.43 -5.79 20.60
CA GLU A 37 -7.86 -5.98 20.44
C GLU A 37 -8.30 -6.18 18.98
N ALA A 38 -7.50 -5.74 18.00
CA ALA A 38 -7.82 -5.90 16.59
C ALA A 38 -7.97 -7.38 16.19
N ARG A 39 -7.21 -8.29 16.83
CA ARG A 39 -7.30 -9.74 16.61
C ARG A 39 -8.68 -10.34 16.86
N TRP A 40 -9.44 -9.73 17.76
CA TRP A 40 -10.77 -10.20 18.15
C TRP A 40 -11.91 -9.58 17.34
N ARG A 41 -11.62 -8.49 16.63
CA ARG A 41 -12.59 -7.75 15.82
C ARG A 41 -12.57 -8.15 14.35
N ARG A 42 -11.44 -8.68 13.88
CA ARG A 42 -11.27 -9.04 12.46
C ARG A 42 -11.73 -10.46 12.19
N GLN A 43 -12.41 -10.61 11.06
CA GLN A 43 -12.85 -11.88 10.51
C GLN A 43 -12.11 -12.16 9.21
N PRO A 44 -11.95 -13.44 8.80
CA PRO A 44 -11.31 -13.77 7.52
C PRO A 44 -11.97 -13.08 6.32
N ASP A 45 -13.29 -12.91 6.34
CA ASP A 45 -14.05 -12.28 5.25
C ASP A 45 -13.75 -10.79 5.09
N ASP A 46 -13.29 -10.10 6.13
CA ASP A 46 -12.87 -8.69 6.06
C ASP A 46 -11.73 -8.49 5.05
N VAL A 47 -10.87 -9.49 4.84
CA VAL A 47 -9.74 -9.40 3.91
C VAL A 47 -10.24 -9.18 2.49
N ALA A 48 -11.26 -9.92 2.05
CA ALA A 48 -11.78 -9.81 0.69
C ALA A 48 -12.38 -8.41 0.42
N GLU A 49 -13.15 -7.87 1.36
CA GLU A 49 -13.74 -6.54 1.26
C GLU A 49 -12.65 -5.45 1.26
N LEU A 50 -11.69 -5.53 2.18
CA LEU A 50 -10.61 -4.56 2.28
C LEU A 50 -9.70 -4.58 1.06
N THR A 51 -9.38 -5.75 0.50
CA THR A 51 -8.54 -5.83 -0.71
C THR A 51 -9.22 -5.24 -1.93
N ALA A 52 -10.53 -5.36 -2.08
CA ALA A 52 -11.28 -4.69 -3.13
C ALA A 52 -11.15 -3.16 -3.00
N LEU A 53 -11.41 -2.62 -1.81
CA LEU A 53 -11.25 -1.20 -1.50
C LEU A 53 -9.81 -0.70 -1.71
N GLN A 54 -8.82 -1.47 -1.29
CA GLN A 54 -7.40 -1.14 -1.45
C GLN A 54 -7.01 -0.99 -2.92
N ARG A 55 -7.49 -1.89 -3.79
CA ARG A 55 -7.27 -1.79 -5.25
C ARG A 55 -7.89 -0.53 -5.83
N GLU A 56 -9.12 -0.20 -5.44
CA GLU A 56 -9.80 1.02 -5.89
C GLU A 56 -9.05 2.28 -5.45
N LEU A 57 -8.59 2.34 -4.20
CA LEU A 57 -7.82 3.47 -3.68
C LEU A 57 -6.47 3.63 -4.39
N LEU A 58 -5.77 2.53 -4.66
CA LEU A 58 -4.50 2.58 -5.38
C LEU A 58 -4.70 3.04 -6.84
N ARG A 59 -5.77 2.56 -7.53
CA ARG A 59 -6.12 3.09 -8.86
C ARG A 59 -6.41 4.58 -8.83
N ALA A 60 -7.25 5.03 -7.88
CA ALA A 60 -7.55 6.44 -7.72
C ALA A 60 -6.29 7.28 -7.47
N GLY A 61 -5.35 6.77 -6.68
CA GLY A 61 -4.04 7.40 -6.48
C GLY A 61 -3.25 7.54 -7.79
N LEU A 62 -3.21 6.48 -8.61
CA LEU A 62 -2.55 6.50 -9.91
C LEU A 62 -3.21 7.46 -10.90
N GLU A 63 -4.55 7.56 -10.90
CA GLU A 63 -5.29 8.52 -11.75
C GLU A 63 -4.91 9.96 -11.43
N ARG A 64 -4.74 10.28 -10.15
CA ARG A 64 -4.36 11.63 -9.68
C ARG A 64 -2.88 11.95 -9.92
N THR A 65 -2.05 10.94 -10.10
CA THR A 65 -0.62 11.09 -10.36
C THR A 65 -0.37 11.43 -11.84
N ARG A 66 0.52 12.38 -12.12
CA ARG A 66 0.91 12.71 -13.50
C ARG A 66 1.75 11.58 -14.12
N PRO A 67 1.83 11.49 -15.45
CA PRO A 67 2.78 10.60 -16.11
C PRO A 67 4.22 10.82 -15.60
N GLY A 68 4.94 9.74 -15.30
CA GLY A 68 6.26 9.77 -14.68
C GLY A 68 6.28 10.05 -13.18
N GLY A 69 5.16 10.44 -12.58
CA GLY A 69 5.01 10.58 -11.14
C GLY A 69 4.90 9.24 -10.43
N VAL A 70 4.96 9.25 -9.11
CA VAL A 70 4.97 8.02 -8.30
C VAL A 70 3.85 7.99 -7.27
N VAL A 71 3.33 6.79 -7.03
CA VAL A 71 2.41 6.48 -5.93
C VAL A 71 3.12 5.56 -4.96
N THR A 72 3.08 5.92 -3.69
CA THR A 72 3.45 5.01 -2.60
C THR A 72 2.17 4.42 -2.01
N TYR A 73 2.05 3.11 -2.08
CA TYR A 73 1.00 2.35 -1.41
C TYR A 73 1.53 1.80 -0.10
N ALA A 74 0.81 1.98 1.00
CA ALA A 74 1.21 1.52 2.32
C ALA A 74 0.04 0.89 3.08
N THR A 75 0.33 -0.15 3.88
CA THR A 75 -0.59 -0.76 4.83
C THR A 75 0.13 -1.18 6.11
N CYS A 76 -0.58 -1.20 7.23
CA CYS A 76 -0.11 -1.82 8.47
C CYS A 76 -0.58 -3.29 8.55
N SER A 77 -0.31 -4.06 7.50
CA SER A 77 -0.65 -5.48 7.40
C SER A 77 0.51 -6.28 6.79
N PRO A 78 0.81 -7.47 7.32
CA PRO A 78 1.70 -8.43 6.68
C PRO A 78 0.94 -9.42 5.76
N HIS A 79 -0.38 -9.28 5.61
CA HIS A 79 -1.18 -10.23 4.84
C HIS A 79 -0.89 -10.10 3.34
N PRO A 80 -0.50 -11.18 2.64
CA PRO A 80 -0.13 -11.10 1.21
C PRO A 80 -1.21 -10.50 0.33
N ASP A 81 -2.48 -10.79 0.59
CA ASP A 81 -3.60 -10.30 -0.20
C ASP A 81 -3.82 -8.79 -0.05
N GLU A 82 -3.46 -8.21 1.11
CA GLU A 82 -3.54 -6.77 1.38
C GLU A 82 -2.28 -5.99 0.96
N THR A 83 -1.26 -6.69 0.48
CA THR A 83 0.07 -6.13 0.22
C THR A 83 0.49 -6.38 -1.23
N ALA A 84 1.40 -7.30 -1.46
CA ALA A 84 1.96 -7.55 -2.79
C ALA A 84 0.90 -7.95 -3.84
N ALA A 85 -0.16 -8.65 -3.46
CA ALA A 85 -1.22 -9.04 -4.39
C ALA A 85 -2.04 -7.84 -4.90
N VAL A 86 -2.33 -6.86 -4.04
CA VAL A 86 -2.98 -5.60 -4.45
C VAL A 86 -2.11 -4.86 -5.47
N VAL A 87 -0.83 -4.70 -5.16
CA VAL A 87 0.12 -3.98 -6.02
C VAL A 87 0.27 -4.67 -7.36
N ALA A 88 0.47 -5.99 -7.37
CA ALA A 88 0.62 -6.76 -8.61
C ALA A 88 -0.63 -6.67 -9.50
N ALA A 89 -1.82 -6.80 -8.90
CA ALA A 89 -3.08 -6.71 -9.64
C ALA A 89 -3.26 -5.33 -10.28
N VAL A 90 -3.10 -4.26 -9.50
CA VAL A 90 -3.30 -2.88 -10.00
C VAL A 90 -2.21 -2.51 -11.02
N ALA A 91 -0.96 -2.93 -10.83
CA ALA A 91 0.10 -2.70 -11.81
C ALA A 91 -0.21 -3.39 -13.15
N ALA A 92 -0.70 -4.64 -13.11
CA ALA A 92 -1.11 -5.36 -14.32
C ALA A 92 -2.28 -4.69 -15.05
N GLU A 93 -3.27 -4.17 -14.32
CA GLU A 93 -4.43 -3.49 -14.87
C GLU A 93 -4.10 -2.12 -15.48
N THR A 94 -3.22 -1.36 -14.84
CA THR A 94 -2.95 0.05 -15.20
C THR A 94 -1.70 0.24 -16.05
N GLY A 95 -0.85 -0.78 -16.15
CA GLY A 95 0.46 -0.69 -16.78
C GLY A 95 1.49 0.12 -15.97
N ALA A 96 1.18 0.46 -14.72
CA ALA A 96 2.13 1.15 -13.84
C ALA A 96 3.37 0.27 -13.58
N GLU A 97 4.53 0.91 -13.56
CA GLU A 97 5.79 0.24 -13.26
C GLU A 97 5.98 0.12 -11.76
N VAL A 98 6.13 -1.11 -11.25
CA VAL A 98 6.50 -1.31 -9.84
C VAL A 98 8.00 -1.14 -9.69
N LEU A 99 8.42 -0.20 -8.84
CA LEU A 99 9.83 0.06 -8.58
C LEU A 99 10.39 -0.91 -7.54
N ASP A 100 11.70 -1.14 -7.60
CA ASP A 100 12.43 -1.87 -6.56
C ASP A 100 12.42 -1.06 -5.26
N THR A 101 11.35 -1.23 -4.47
CA THR A 101 11.12 -0.42 -3.27
C THR A 101 12.20 -0.62 -2.20
N PRO A 102 12.71 -1.86 -1.93
CA PRO A 102 13.87 -2.05 -1.06
C PRO A 102 15.08 -1.23 -1.47
N ALA A 103 15.38 -1.15 -2.77
CA ALA A 103 16.51 -0.37 -3.27
C ALA A 103 16.36 1.16 -3.09
N LEU A 104 15.15 1.64 -2.85
CA LEU A 104 14.91 3.05 -2.54
C LEU A 104 15.21 3.43 -1.08
N LEU A 105 15.39 2.43 -0.20
CA LEU A 105 15.66 2.58 1.23
C LEU A 105 16.86 1.69 1.65
N PRO A 106 18.04 1.90 1.05
CA PRO A 106 19.21 1.03 1.26
C PRO A 106 19.70 1.03 2.71
N GLU A 107 19.36 2.05 3.49
CA GLU A 107 19.68 2.17 4.91
C GLU A 107 18.83 1.24 5.81
N VAL A 108 17.77 0.64 5.28
CA VAL A 108 16.91 -0.30 6.01
C VAL A 108 17.09 -1.71 5.45
N PRO A 109 17.90 -2.55 6.09
CA PRO A 109 18.19 -3.89 5.59
C PRO A 109 17.01 -4.87 5.75
N ASP A 110 17.07 -6.00 5.07
CA ASP A 110 16.17 -7.14 5.23
C ASP A 110 14.67 -6.82 5.01
N THR A 111 14.38 -5.91 4.10
CA THR A 111 13.02 -5.48 3.80
C THR A 111 12.39 -6.21 2.61
N ALA A 112 13.20 -6.92 1.81
CA ALA A 112 12.72 -7.61 0.61
C ALA A 112 11.75 -8.75 0.94
N LEU A 113 10.73 -8.89 0.11
CA LEU A 113 9.76 -9.97 0.22
C LEU A 113 10.28 -11.26 -0.43
N PRO A 114 9.87 -12.43 0.08
CA PRO A 114 10.21 -13.71 -0.53
C PRO A 114 9.79 -13.81 -2.00
N GLY A 115 10.59 -14.50 -2.81
CA GLY A 115 10.28 -14.75 -4.21
C GLY A 115 10.29 -13.52 -5.11
N GLY A 116 10.84 -12.38 -4.65
CA GLY A 116 10.85 -11.14 -5.42
C GLY A 116 9.47 -10.48 -5.55
N ALA A 117 8.56 -10.76 -4.63
CA ALA A 117 7.26 -10.11 -4.61
C ALA A 117 7.41 -8.57 -4.47
N PRO A 118 6.51 -7.78 -5.10
CA PRO A 118 6.64 -6.33 -5.14
C PRO A 118 6.55 -5.69 -3.75
N GLY A 119 7.33 -4.63 -3.54
CA GLY A 119 7.32 -3.83 -2.31
C GLY A 119 8.34 -4.28 -1.27
N LEU A 120 8.24 -3.68 -0.10
CA LEU A 120 9.03 -3.99 1.09
C LEU A 120 8.13 -4.31 2.28
N GLN A 121 8.64 -5.08 3.23
CA GLN A 121 7.95 -5.41 4.48
C GLN A 121 8.86 -5.11 5.66
N LEU A 122 8.35 -4.30 6.58
CA LEU A 122 8.95 -4.09 7.89
C LEU A 122 8.37 -5.07 8.90
N TRP A 123 9.20 -5.50 9.84
CA TRP A 123 8.81 -6.49 10.86
C TRP A 123 9.17 -6.01 12.26
N PRO A 124 8.32 -6.22 13.28
CA PRO A 124 8.61 -5.82 14.65
C PRO A 124 9.93 -6.39 15.19
N HIS A 125 10.20 -7.65 14.92
CA HIS A 125 11.38 -8.36 15.42
C HIS A 125 12.69 -8.01 14.70
N ARG A 126 12.63 -7.39 13.52
CA ARG A 126 13.80 -6.98 12.73
C ARG A 126 14.04 -5.48 12.78
N HIS A 127 12.96 -4.70 12.67
CA HIS A 127 13.02 -3.26 12.45
C HIS A 127 12.51 -2.44 13.63
N GLY A 128 11.95 -3.08 14.68
CA GLY A 128 11.40 -2.40 15.84
C GLY A 128 10.12 -1.59 15.57
N THR A 129 9.53 -1.75 14.39
CA THR A 129 8.31 -1.04 13.95
C THR A 129 7.09 -1.95 14.02
N ASP A 130 5.92 -1.45 13.66
CA ASP A 130 4.80 -2.32 13.28
C ASP A 130 5.16 -3.10 12.00
N ALA A 131 4.44 -4.18 11.72
CA ALA A 131 4.59 -4.86 10.44
C ALA A 131 3.93 -3.99 9.35
N MET A 132 4.74 -3.13 8.73
CA MET A 132 4.32 -2.20 7.68
C MET A 132 4.76 -2.71 6.32
N TYR A 133 3.86 -2.64 5.37
CA TYR A 133 4.17 -2.87 3.97
C TYR A 133 4.19 -1.55 3.21
N ALA A 134 5.08 -1.42 2.25
CA ALA A 134 5.07 -0.32 1.29
C ALA A 134 5.54 -0.77 -0.10
N ALA A 135 4.96 -0.17 -1.12
CA ALA A 135 5.41 -0.33 -2.51
C ALA A 135 5.32 1.00 -3.25
N VAL A 136 6.28 1.24 -4.14
CA VAL A 136 6.31 2.45 -4.98
C VAL A 136 6.03 2.06 -6.42
N LEU A 137 5.02 2.69 -7.01
CA LEU A 137 4.63 2.51 -8.41
C LEU A 137 4.85 3.81 -9.17
N ARG A 138 5.41 3.74 -10.37
CA ARG A 138 5.53 4.86 -11.29
C ARG A 138 4.42 4.79 -12.34
N LYS A 139 3.66 5.88 -12.50
CA LYS A 139 2.71 6.01 -13.60
C LYS A 139 3.45 6.16 -14.93
N ARG A 140 3.10 5.35 -15.90
CA ARG A 140 3.55 5.47 -17.29
C ARG A 140 2.77 6.51 -18.06
#